data_9be41db4d40b247c623d9243f6473f66
#
_entry.id   9be41db4d40b247c623d9243f6473f66
#
_cell.length_a   1.000
_cell.length_b   1.000
_cell.length_c   1.000
_cell.angle_alpha   90.00
_cell.angle_beta   90.00
_cell.angle_gamma   90.00
#
_symmetry.space_group_name_H-M   'P 1'
#
loop_
_entity.id
_entity.type
_entity.pdbx_description
1 polymer ?
#
loop_
_entity_poly.entity_id
_entity_poly.type
_entity_poly.pdbx_seq_one_letter_code
_entity_poly.pdbx_strand_id
1 'polypeptide(L)'
;MDTMANVLNYLQKPLVTTSAMEYLHFRELPSGINAIVGIASYTGYNQEDSLIINQSAIDRGFFRSTFYRCYVDQERNNSPHGGPGDGAGAFEKPSRDNCLGLRHGSYHKLDNDGLVAPGTRVSGNGIIIGKTSPLPQSEDSSLEQRHQKR
;
A
#
# COMPACT_ATOMS: atom_id res chain seq x y z
N MET A 1 3.61 3.23 -13.48
CA MET A 1 3.71 2.15 -12.45
C MET A 1 2.38 2.06 -11.73
N ASP A 2 1.82 0.86 -11.62
CA ASP A 2 0.50 0.68 -10.98
C ASP A 2 0.58 0.90 -9.47
N THR A 3 -0.39 1.63 -8.92
CA THR A 3 -0.47 1.87 -7.47
C THR A 3 -0.81 0.58 -6.72
N MET A 4 -1.63 -0.27 -7.31
CA MET A 4 -2.09 -1.53 -6.75
C MET A 4 -2.04 -2.62 -7.81
N ALA A 5 -1.67 -3.83 -7.39
CA ALA A 5 -1.70 -5.01 -8.24
C ALA A 5 -2.18 -6.22 -7.44
N ASN A 6 -3.10 -6.98 -8.01
CA ASN A 6 -3.51 -8.27 -7.49
C ASN A 6 -2.92 -9.35 -8.40
N VAL A 7 -2.09 -10.20 -7.84
CA VAL A 7 -1.43 -11.27 -8.57
C VAL A 7 -2.02 -12.60 -8.14
N LEU A 8 -2.67 -13.30 -9.06
CA LEU A 8 -3.24 -14.62 -8.83
C LEU A 8 -2.12 -15.66 -8.82
N ASN A 9 -2.08 -16.52 -7.81
CA ASN A 9 -0.97 -17.47 -7.63
C ASN A 9 -1.06 -18.64 -8.63
N TYR A 10 -2.24 -19.22 -8.80
CA TYR A 10 -2.49 -20.39 -9.67
C TYR A 10 -3.42 -20.00 -10.81
N LEU A 11 -2.93 -19.14 -11.69
CA LEU A 11 -3.68 -18.70 -12.85
C LEU A 11 -3.75 -19.78 -13.93
N GLN A 12 -4.87 -19.83 -14.64
CA GLN A 12 -5.13 -20.78 -15.70
C GLN A 12 -5.72 -20.04 -16.91
N LYS A 13 -5.33 -20.49 -18.10
CA LYS A 13 -6.01 -20.02 -19.31
C LYS A 13 -7.39 -20.69 -19.43
N PRO A 14 -8.39 -20.05 -20.05
CA PRO A 14 -9.69 -20.67 -20.27
C PRO A 14 -9.59 -21.97 -21.04
N LEU A 15 -10.38 -22.97 -20.65
CA LEU A 15 -10.48 -24.25 -21.38
C LEU A 15 -11.11 -24.07 -22.77
N VAL A 16 -12.08 -23.15 -22.86
CA VAL A 16 -12.79 -22.85 -24.10
C VAL A 16 -12.49 -21.43 -24.50
N THR A 17 -12.21 -21.22 -25.78
CA THR A 17 -11.83 -19.92 -26.32
C THR A 17 -12.62 -19.59 -27.57
N THR A 18 -12.68 -18.32 -27.92
CA THR A 18 -13.25 -17.83 -29.17
C THR A 18 -12.13 -17.41 -30.13
N SER A 19 -12.44 -17.31 -31.44
CA SER A 19 -11.47 -16.82 -32.42
C SER A 19 -10.98 -15.40 -32.14
N ALA A 20 -11.82 -14.56 -31.52
CA ALA A 20 -11.42 -13.21 -31.11
C ALA A 20 -10.33 -13.20 -30.04
N MET A 21 -10.29 -14.17 -29.16
CA MET A 21 -9.25 -14.30 -28.12
C MET A 21 -7.86 -14.53 -28.69
N GLU A 22 -7.75 -15.17 -29.85
CA GLU A 22 -6.48 -15.37 -30.55
C GLU A 22 -5.87 -14.02 -30.97
N TYR A 23 -6.70 -13.15 -31.54
CA TYR A 23 -6.25 -11.81 -31.98
C TYR A 23 -5.92 -10.89 -30.82
N LEU A 24 -6.58 -11.06 -29.67
CA LEU A 24 -6.37 -10.26 -28.46
C LEU A 24 -5.21 -10.79 -27.60
N HIS A 25 -4.58 -11.87 -27.97
CA HIS A 25 -3.54 -12.55 -27.18
C HIS A 25 -3.98 -12.88 -25.75
N PHE A 26 -5.27 -13.17 -25.56
CA PHE A 26 -5.88 -13.32 -24.23
C PHE A 26 -5.28 -14.47 -23.41
N ARG A 27 -4.74 -15.49 -24.06
CA ARG A 27 -4.15 -16.66 -23.39
C ARG A 27 -2.73 -16.42 -22.87
N GLU A 28 -2.05 -15.39 -23.30
CA GLU A 28 -0.65 -15.15 -22.94
C GLU A 28 -0.50 -14.69 -21.50
N LEU A 29 -1.43 -13.87 -21.00
CA LEU A 29 -1.47 -13.38 -19.62
C LEU A 29 -2.84 -13.65 -19.00
N PRO A 30 -3.16 -14.91 -18.67
CA PRO A 30 -4.44 -15.25 -18.08
C PRO A 30 -4.58 -14.69 -16.66
N SER A 31 -5.79 -14.39 -16.25
CA SER A 31 -6.10 -13.86 -14.91
C SER A 31 -7.32 -14.51 -14.28
N GLY A 32 -7.44 -15.82 -14.39
CA GLY A 32 -8.59 -16.58 -13.91
C GLY A 32 -8.25 -18.01 -13.57
N ILE A 33 -9.26 -18.73 -13.15
CA ILE A 33 -9.21 -20.15 -12.79
C ILE A 33 -10.41 -20.85 -13.41
N ASN A 34 -10.20 -22.06 -13.93
CA ASN A 34 -11.31 -22.91 -14.38
C ASN A 34 -11.92 -23.60 -13.16
N ALA A 35 -13.11 -23.17 -12.78
CA ALA A 35 -13.85 -23.74 -11.66
C ALA A 35 -14.95 -24.70 -12.12
N ILE A 36 -15.18 -25.76 -11.38
CA ILE A 36 -16.35 -26.62 -11.55
C ILE A 36 -17.49 -25.99 -10.76
N VAL A 37 -18.55 -25.57 -11.46
CA VAL A 37 -19.69 -24.85 -10.86
C VAL A 37 -20.95 -25.72 -10.97
N GLY A 38 -21.59 -25.97 -9.83
CA GLY A 38 -22.93 -26.55 -9.75
C GLY A 38 -23.95 -25.45 -9.44
N ILE A 39 -24.96 -25.31 -10.30
CA ILE A 39 -26.06 -24.38 -10.05
C ILE A 39 -27.15 -25.13 -9.31
N ALA A 40 -27.17 -25.01 -8.00
CA ALA A 40 -28.13 -25.72 -7.15
C ALA A 40 -28.33 -24.95 -5.83
N SER A 41 -29.51 -25.11 -5.23
CA SER A 41 -29.69 -24.76 -3.82
C SER A 41 -29.08 -25.88 -2.96
N TYR A 42 -28.09 -25.52 -2.14
CA TYR A 42 -27.47 -26.45 -1.21
C TYR A 42 -27.57 -25.89 0.23
N THR A 43 -28.34 -26.57 1.07
CA THR A 43 -28.60 -26.17 2.46
C THR A 43 -29.24 -24.78 2.65
N GLY A 44 -29.52 -24.03 1.60
CA GLY A 44 -30.07 -22.69 1.65
C GLY A 44 -29.05 -21.57 1.97
N TYR A 45 -27.79 -21.89 2.21
CA TYR A 45 -26.74 -20.89 2.51
C TYR A 45 -26.16 -20.21 1.27
N ASN A 46 -26.56 -20.62 0.08
CA ASN A 46 -26.13 -20.02 -1.20
C ASN A 46 -27.27 -19.27 -1.92
N GLN A 47 -28.16 -18.64 -1.15
CA GLN A 47 -29.27 -17.84 -1.69
C GLN A 47 -28.77 -16.44 -2.09
N GLU A 48 -29.51 -15.83 -3.05
CA GLU A 48 -29.21 -14.50 -3.60
C GLU A 48 -27.78 -14.40 -4.15
N ASP A 49 -26.98 -13.48 -3.65
CA ASP A 49 -25.60 -13.21 -4.10
C ASP A 49 -24.55 -14.12 -3.42
N SER A 50 -25.00 -15.09 -2.63
CA SER A 50 -24.09 -15.97 -1.89
C SER A 50 -23.74 -17.22 -2.68
N LEU A 51 -22.61 -17.82 -2.35
CA LEU A 51 -22.11 -19.06 -2.91
C LEU A 51 -21.45 -19.93 -1.85
N ILE A 52 -21.38 -21.22 -2.12
CA ILE A 52 -20.68 -22.19 -1.28
C ILE A 52 -19.49 -22.73 -2.05
N ILE A 53 -18.32 -22.71 -1.43
CA ILE A 53 -17.07 -23.20 -2.02
C ILE A 53 -16.54 -24.37 -1.20
N ASN A 54 -15.97 -25.36 -1.89
CA ASN A 54 -15.31 -26.47 -1.24
C ASN A 54 -14.07 -25.98 -0.48
N GLN A 55 -14.00 -26.24 0.84
CA GLN A 55 -12.90 -25.83 1.69
C GLN A 55 -11.54 -26.40 1.22
N SER A 56 -11.50 -27.65 0.79
CA SER A 56 -10.27 -28.27 0.31
C SER A 56 -9.74 -27.63 -0.98
N ALA A 57 -10.61 -27.06 -1.82
CA ALA A 57 -10.19 -26.28 -2.97
C ALA A 57 -9.49 -24.99 -2.55
N ILE A 58 -10.03 -24.30 -1.55
CA ILE A 58 -9.42 -23.08 -0.99
C ILE A 58 -8.06 -23.41 -0.36
N ASP A 59 -7.95 -24.48 0.41
CA ASP A 59 -6.72 -24.92 1.04
C ASP A 59 -5.63 -25.25 0.01
N ARG A 60 -6.01 -25.74 -1.16
CA ARG A 60 -5.12 -26.00 -2.29
C ARG A 60 -4.76 -24.75 -3.09
N GLY A 61 -5.30 -23.59 -2.75
CA GLY A 61 -4.96 -22.33 -3.38
C GLY A 61 -5.95 -21.81 -4.41
N PHE A 62 -7.19 -22.29 -4.40
CA PHE A 62 -8.24 -21.78 -5.28
C PHE A 62 -8.46 -20.28 -5.04
N PHE A 63 -8.32 -19.46 -6.08
CA PHE A 63 -8.36 -18.00 -6.04
C PHE A 63 -7.40 -17.33 -5.05
N ARG A 64 -6.36 -18.01 -4.62
CA ARG A 64 -5.32 -17.40 -3.80
C ARG A 64 -4.59 -16.32 -4.59
N SER A 65 -4.50 -15.14 -4.01
CA SER A 65 -3.84 -13.99 -4.63
C SER A 65 -2.94 -13.26 -3.64
N THR A 66 -1.97 -12.55 -4.17
CA THR A 66 -1.11 -11.63 -3.43
C THR A 66 -1.42 -10.22 -3.87
N PHE A 67 -1.68 -9.36 -2.91
CA PHE A 67 -1.94 -7.94 -3.16
C PHE A 67 -0.65 -7.13 -2.97
N TYR A 68 -0.31 -6.36 -3.97
CA TYR A 68 0.83 -5.42 -3.93
C TYR A 68 0.32 -4.00 -3.96
N ARG A 69 0.93 -3.15 -3.16
CA ARG A 69 0.67 -1.73 -3.17
C ARG A 69 1.99 -0.96 -3.22
N CYS A 70 2.09 0.00 -4.14
CA CYS A 70 3.23 0.90 -4.23
C CYS A 70 2.89 2.23 -3.55
N TYR A 71 3.76 2.65 -2.66
CA TYR A 71 3.73 3.97 -2.07
C TYR A 71 4.90 4.76 -2.64
N VAL A 72 4.60 5.94 -3.18
CA VAL A 72 5.59 6.83 -3.78
C VAL A 72 5.45 8.19 -3.14
N ASP A 73 6.55 8.74 -2.71
CA ASP A 73 6.64 10.12 -2.25
C ASP A 73 7.91 10.76 -2.83
N GLN A 74 8.00 12.07 -2.79
CA GLN A 74 9.15 12.81 -3.30
C GLN A 74 9.46 14.00 -2.40
N GLU A 75 10.73 14.34 -2.30
CA GLU A 75 11.16 15.61 -1.73
C GLU A 75 10.85 16.72 -2.73
N ARG A 76 10.20 17.77 -2.24
CA ARG A 76 9.94 18.97 -3.04
C ARG A 76 10.94 20.03 -2.64
N ASN A 77 11.72 20.51 -3.58
CA ASN A 77 12.56 21.67 -3.37
C ASN A 77 11.67 22.91 -3.23
N ASN A 78 12.06 23.81 -2.32
CA ASN A 78 11.38 25.10 -2.17
C ASN A 78 11.36 25.82 -3.51
N SER A 79 10.19 26.01 -4.08
CA SER A 79 10.02 26.94 -5.19
C SER A 79 10.27 28.36 -4.67
N PRO A 80 11.00 29.21 -5.39
CA PRO A 80 11.21 30.62 -5.01
C PRO A 80 9.91 31.43 -4.83
N HIS A 81 8.78 30.85 -5.21
CA HIS A 81 7.44 31.42 -5.15
C HIS A 81 6.52 30.68 -4.17
N GLY A 82 7.05 29.73 -3.36
CA GLY A 82 6.31 29.05 -2.31
C GLY A 82 6.01 30.01 -1.15
N GLY A 83 4.75 30.00 -0.69
CA GLY A 83 4.33 30.78 0.46
C GLY A 83 5.01 30.33 1.78
N PRO A 84 4.93 31.13 2.84
CA PRO A 84 5.47 30.75 4.15
C PRO A 84 4.75 29.47 4.66
N GLY A 85 5.48 28.37 4.73
CA GLY A 85 4.95 27.06 5.11
C GLY A 85 5.18 25.94 4.07
N ASP A 86 5.60 26.28 2.86
CA ASP A 86 5.92 25.31 1.80
C ASP A 86 7.41 24.88 1.87
N GLY A 87 7.87 24.55 3.08
CA GLY A 87 9.23 24.09 3.33
C GLY A 87 9.51 22.76 2.63
N ALA A 88 10.71 22.62 2.07
CA ALA A 88 11.19 21.36 1.51
C ALA A 88 11.10 20.26 2.57
N GLY A 89 10.25 19.26 2.36
CA GLY A 89 10.23 18.09 3.22
C GLY A 89 11.42 17.20 2.89
N ALA A 90 12.11 16.72 3.91
CA ALA A 90 13.21 15.79 3.80
C ALA A 90 12.81 14.39 4.29
N PHE A 91 13.35 13.36 3.65
CA PHE A 91 13.19 12.00 4.14
C PHE A 91 14.14 11.77 5.31
N GLU A 92 13.58 11.46 6.45
CA GLU A 92 14.33 11.12 7.65
C GLU A 92 13.47 10.36 8.64
N LYS A 93 14.08 9.73 9.61
CA LYS A 93 13.37 9.10 10.72
C LYS A 93 12.92 10.16 11.73
N PRO A 94 11.62 10.47 11.81
CA PRO A 94 11.13 11.44 12.77
C PRO A 94 11.29 10.92 14.20
N SER A 95 11.70 11.79 15.12
CA SER A 95 11.75 11.51 16.55
C SER A 95 10.98 12.57 17.33
N ARG A 96 10.66 12.25 18.60
CA ARG A 96 9.99 13.22 19.48
C ARG A 96 10.88 14.41 19.89
N ASP A 97 12.19 14.23 19.72
CA ASP A 97 13.16 15.25 20.15
C ASP A 97 13.36 16.32 19.08
N ASN A 98 13.15 15.99 17.81
CA ASN A 98 13.36 16.89 16.67
C ASN A 98 12.07 17.26 15.92
N CYS A 99 10.90 16.76 16.33
CA CYS A 99 9.62 17.05 15.69
C CYS A 99 8.60 17.55 16.71
N LEU A 100 7.92 18.67 16.43
CA LEU A 100 6.84 19.20 17.27
C LEU A 100 5.59 18.32 17.28
N GLY A 101 5.32 17.61 16.19
CA GLY A 101 4.18 16.73 16.09
C GLY A 101 4.49 15.50 15.25
N LEU A 102 4.14 14.33 15.77
CA LEU A 102 4.24 13.07 15.07
C LEU A 102 2.84 12.53 14.79
N ARG A 103 2.62 12.03 13.60
CA ARG A 103 1.40 11.25 13.32
C ARG A 103 1.41 9.97 14.14
N HIS A 104 0.24 9.52 14.53
CA HIS A 104 0.11 8.25 15.23
C HIS A 104 0.64 7.10 14.37
N GLY A 105 1.55 6.32 14.93
CA GLY A 105 2.17 5.20 14.26
C GLY A 105 3.49 4.78 14.90
N SER A 106 4.03 3.69 14.43
CA SER A 106 5.30 3.14 14.90
C SER A 106 6.41 3.43 13.89
N TYR A 107 7.42 4.17 14.32
CA TYR A 107 8.56 4.61 13.52
C TYR A 107 9.81 3.75 13.70
N HIS A 108 9.75 2.72 14.56
CA HIS A 108 10.93 1.95 14.96
C HIS A 108 11.59 1.18 13.82
N LYS A 109 10.84 0.85 12.77
CA LYS A 109 11.31 0.09 11.60
C LYS A 109 11.90 0.96 10.50
N LEU A 110 11.85 2.28 10.64
CA LEU A 110 12.50 3.19 9.72
C LEU A 110 14.01 3.22 9.95
N ASP A 111 14.76 3.21 8.88
CA ASP A 111 16.18 3.52 8.88
C ASP A 111 16.41 5.05 8.95
N ASN A 112 17.65 5.47 9.04
CA ASN A 112 18.00 6.91 9.19
C ASN A 112 17.62 7.73 7.95
N ASP A 113 17.49 7.09 6.79
CA ASP A 113 17.03 7.70 5.53
C ASP A 113 15.50 7.89 5.48
N GLY A 114 14.78 7.54 6.55
CA GLY A 114 13.33 7.63 6.63
C GLY A 114 12.57 6.52 5.92
N LEU A 115 13.24 5.49 5.42
CA LEU A 115 12.62 4.38 4.70
C LEU A 115 12.69 3.08 5.50
N VAL A 116 11.76 2.19 5.26
CA VAL A 116 11.81 0.82 5.79
C VAL A 116 12.69 -0.03 4.89
N ALA A 117 13.63 -0.77 5.49
CA ALA A 117 14.50 -1.68 4.74
C ALA A 117 13.69 -2.76 3.99
N PRO A 118 14.10 -3.13 2.75
CA PRO A 118 13.46 -4.20 2.00
C PRO A 118 13.39 -5.51 2.80
N GLY A 119 12.31 -6.25 2.65
CA GLY A 119 12.08 -7.51 3.36
C GLY A 119 11.55 -7.35 4.79
N THR A 120 11.40 -6.15 5.29
CA THR A 120 10.87 -5.90 6.64
C THR A 120 9.36 -6.12 6.69
N ARG A 121 8.90 -6.95 7.61
CA ARG A 121 7.48 -7.13 7.87
C ARG A 121 6.92 -5.91 8.60
N VAL A 122 5.92 -5.26 8.01
CA VAL A 122 5.20 -4.11 8.59
C VAL A 122 3.81 -4.50 9.05
N SER A 123 3.27 -3.74 9.99
CA SER A 123 1.89 -3.88 10.49
C SER A 123 1.07 -2.64 10.12
N GLY A 124 -0.24 -2.69 10.32
CA GLY A 124 -1.14 -1.57 10.00
C GLY A 124 -0.79 -0.25 10.68
N ASN A 125 -0.11 -0.29 11.84
CA ASN A 125 0.35 0.90 12.57
C ASN A 125 1.80 1.28 12.24
N GLY A 126 2.49 0.53 11.37
CA GLY A 126 3.88 0.80 10.99
C GLY A 126 3.96 1.93 9.97
N ILE A 127 4.84 2.89 10.23
CA ILE A 127 5.19 3.92 9.25
C ILE A 127 6.26 3.33 8.33
N ILE A 128 6.08 3.48 7.02
CA ILE A 128 6.97 2.92 5.99
C ILE A 128 7.81 4.00 5.30
N ILE A 129 7.34 5.23 5.29
CA ILE A 129 8.07 6.41 4.79
C ILE A 129 7.95 7.49 5.86
N GLY A 130 9.08 7.94 6.39
CA GLY A 130 9.20 9.07 7.28
C GLY A 130 9.63 10.31 6.51
N LYS A 131 8.92 11.39 6.71
CA LYS A 131 9.19 12.67 6.07
C LYS A 131 8.90 13.80 7.06
N THR A 132 9.82 14.72 7.19
CA THR A 132 9.65 15.92 8.00
C THR A 132 9.60 17.15 7.13
N SER A 133 8.97 18.19 7.61
CA SER A 133 8.93 19.49 6.95
C SER A 133 9.39 20.56 7.96
N PRO A 134 10.26 21.49 7.56
CA PRO A 134 10.66 22.58 8.43
C PRO A 134 9.45 23.45 8.76
N LEU A 135 9.38 23.89 9.99
CA LEU A 135 8.35 24.83 10.41
C LEU A 135 8.70 26.24 9.90
N PRO A 136 7.71 27.03 9.47
CA PRO A 136 7.94 28.41 9.12
C PRO A 136 8.52 29.14 10.35
N GLN A 137 9.63 29.83 10.17
CA GLN A 137 10.19 30.69 11.23
C GLN A 137 9.21 31.86 11.42
N SER A 138 8.44 31.84 12.50
CA SER A 138 7.72 33.02 12.94
C SER A 138 8.75 34.02 13.47
N GLU A 139 8.60 35.30 13.14
CA GLU A 139 9.49 36.36 13.62
C GLU A 139 9.53 36.47 15.18
N ASP A 140 8.60 35.83 15.86
CA ASP A 140 8.51 35.74 17.33
C ASP A 140 9.30 34.57 17.97
N SER A 141 10.05 33.78 17.19
CA SER A 141 10.79 32.61 17.72
C SER A 141 11.93 32.93 18.69
N SER A 142 12.24 34.21 18.89
CA SER A 142 13.24 34.64 19.91
C SER A 142 12.80 34.40 21.36
N LEU A 143 11.50 34.24 21.61
CA LEU A 143 10.98 34.01 22.97
C LEU A 143 10.75 32.51 23.28
N GLU A 144 10.43 31.69 22.30
CA GLU A 144 10.17 30.24 22.52
C GLU A 144 11.45 29.42 22.67
N GLN A 145 12.58 29.83 22.08
CA GLN A 145 13.87 29.15 22.27
C GLN A 145 14.40 29.23 23.72
N ARG A 146 13.86 30.09 24.54
CA ARG A 146 14.23 30.17 25.98
C ARG A 146 13.49 29.14 26.84
N HIS A 147 12.41 28.55 26.36
CA HIS A 147 11.63 27.53 27.09
C HIS A 147 11.95 26.07 26.71
N GLN A 148 12.69 25.83 25.63
CA GLN A 148 13.10 24.47 25.22
C GLN A 148 14.44 24.00 25.84
N LYS A 149 15.08 24.79 26.68
CA LYS A 149 16.30 24.43 27.44
C LYS A 149 16.01 24.19 28.93
N ARG A 150 14.97 23.40 29.25
CA ARG A 150 14.83 22.86 30.59
C ARG A 150 14.35 21.44 30.53
#